data_398263bd0a2d553cde19c4e4793378c8
#
_entry.id   398263bd0a2d553cde19c4e4793378c8
#
_cell.length_a   1.000
_cell.length_b   1.000
_cell.length_c   1.000
_cell.angle_alpha   90.00
_cell.angle_beta   90.00
_cell.angle_gamma   90.00
#
_symmetry.space_group_name_H-M   'P 1'
#
loop_
_entity.id
_entity.type
_entity.pdbx_description
1 polymer ?
#
loop_
_entity_poly.entity_id
_entity_poly.type
_entity_poly.pdbx_seq_one_letter_code
_entity_poly.pdbx_strand_id
1 'polypeptide(L)'
;MEVKELLKDLRIPVIGAPLFTVSYPELVIAQCKAGIVGSFPALNARPAEELEKWFQRISAELDKHTKDNPDSPAAPFAVNQICHKSNDRLEHDVEVCVEYKVPMIITSLRAPKFVVDAIHSYGGVVMHDVINIRHAKKAIDEGADGLILVCAGAGGHAGTLSPFALVSEVREFFDGPIALSGSISQGSSVLSAQAMGADFAYVGTRFIATQEANASEGYKQMIVESAADDIMYSSTFTGVHGNYLKPSVVKAGLDPDNLPVSGKDDMNFGSSGSAMKDNSSKAWKDIWGSGQGIGSIKNAPPVKEVVDQMVEEYQSMKIKLAV
;
A
#
# COMPACT_ATOMS: atom_id res chain seq x y z
N MET A 1 9.66 -11.46 15.74
CA MET A 1 10.34 -11.82 14.45
C MET A 1 10.87 -10.54 13.83
N GLU A 2 11.96 -10.58 13.08
CA GLU A 2 12.44 -9.38 12.36
C GLU A 2 11.80 -9.32 10.97
N VAL A 3 11.51 -8.10 10.48
CA VAL A 3 10.90 -7.90 9.16
C VAL A 3 11.72 -8.55 8.04
N LYS A 4 13.05 -8.39 8.08
CA LYS A 4 13.95 -8.98 7.06
C LYS A 4 13.89 -10.51 7.07
N GLU A 5 13.75 -11.13 8.22
CA GLU A 5 13.61 -12.59 8.33
C GLU A 5 12.24 -13.06 7.80
N LEU A 6 11.16 -12.32 8.12
CA LEU A 6 9.82 -12.61 7.60
C LEU A 6 9.77 -12.55 6.07
N LEU A 7 10.53 -11.65 5.46
CA LEU A 7 10.45 -11.34 4.03
C LEU A 7 11.66 -11.86 3.21
N LYS A 8 12.49 -12.73 3.77
CA LYS A 8 13.72 -13.23 3.12
C LYS A 8 13.47 -14.04 1.84
N ASP A 9 12.33 -14.74 1.76
CA ASP A 9 12.01 -15.67 0.69
C ASP A 9 11.14 -15.05 -0.43
N LEU A 10 11.01 -13.72 -0.47
CA LEU A 10 10.30 -13.05 -1.55
C LEU A 10 11.03 -13.24 -2.89
N ARG A 11 10.27 -13.52 -3.95
CA ARG A 11 10.82 -13.64 -5.32
C ARG A 11 11.46 -12.33 -5.81
N ILE A 12 10.94 -11.21 -5.35
CA ILE A 12 11.42 -9.85 -5.56
C ILE A 12 11.06 -9.02 -4.32
N PRO A 13 11.88 -8.10 -3.84
CA PRO A 13 11.62 -7.37 -2.60
C PRO A 13 10.50 -6.32 -2.78
N VAL A 14 9.28 -6.80 -2.95
CA VAL A 14 8.08 -5.99 -3.18
C VAL A 14 7.01 -6.28 -2.12
N ILE A 15 6.44 -5.21 -1.58
CA ILE A 15 5.22 -5.21 -0.79
C ILE A 15 4.13 -4.54 -1.63
N GLY A 16 3.07 -5.27 -1.96
CA GLY A 16 1.88 -4.70 -2.59
C GLY A 16 1.18 -3.78 -1.59
N ALA A 17 1.00 -2.51 -1.95
CA ALA A 17 0.38 -1.52 -1.07
C ALA A 17 -1.10 -1.82 -0.81
N PRO A 18 -1.62 -1.58 0.40
CA PRO A 18 -3.03 -1.73 0.71
C PRO A 18 -3.85 -0.65 0.01
N LEU A 19 -4.74 -1.05 -0.87
CA LEU A 19 -5.51 -0.14 -1.72
C LEU A 19 -6.96 -0.11 -1.24
N PHE A 20 -7.41 1.08 -0.78
CA PHE A 20 -8.78 1.25 -0.30
C PHE A 20 -9.79 0.93 -1.40
N THR A 21 -10.79 0.12 -1.09
CA THR A 21 -11.83 -0.43 -1.98
C THR A 21 -11.32 -1.35 -3.12
N VAL A 22 -10.01 -1.50 -3.29
CA VAL A 22 -9.40 -2.27 -4.38
C VAL A 22 -8.74 -3.56 -3.90
N SER A 23 -7.97 -3.52 -2.79
CA SER A 23 -7.35 -4.72 -2.23
C SER A 23 -8.37 -5.53 -1.45
N TYR A 24 -8.83 -6.62 -2.07
CA TYR A 24 -9.72 -7.65 -1.53
C TYR A 24 -8.95 -8.98 -1.48
N PRO A 25 -9.50 -10.04 -0.86
CA PRO A 25 -8.80 -11.32 -0.74
C PRO A 25 -8.23 -11.85 -2.04
N GLU A 26 -8.92 -11.66 -3.17
CA GLU A 26 -8.48 -12.11 -4.49
C GLU A 26 -7.12 -11.52 -4.86
N LEU A 27 -6.97 -10.21 -4.71
CA LEU A 27 -5.71 -9.52 -5.01
C LEU A 27 -4.60 -9.94 -4.06
N VAL A 28 -4.88 -9.97 -2.75
CA VAL A 28 -3.91 -10.33 -1.71
C VAL A 28 -3.40 -11.76 -1.91
N ILE A 29 -4.31 -12.72 -2.12
CA ILE A 29 -3.97 -14.12 -2.35
C ILE A 29 -3.10 -14.26 -3.61
N ALA A 30 -3.48 -13.57 -4.70
CA ALA A 30 -2.72 -13.61 -5.94
C ALA A 30 -1.30 -13.04 -5.78
N GLN A 31 -1.14 -11.92 -5.04
CA GLN A 31 0.15 -11.33 -4.72
C GLN A 31 1.03 -12.28 -3.89
N CYS A 32 0.48 -12.85 -2.82
CA CYS A 32 1.21 -13.78 -1.96
C CYS A 32 1.62 -15.07 -2.71
N LYS A 33 0.73 -15.64 -3.52
CA LYS A 33 1.03 -16.80 -4.37
C LYS A 33 2.05 -16.49 -5.47
N ALA A 34 2.12 -15.25 -5.93
CA ALA A 34 3.14 -14.80 -6.87
C ALA A 34 4.51 -14.52 -6.21
N GLY A 35 4.62 -14.61 -4.89
CA GLY A 35 5.87 -14.51 -4.13
C GLY A 35 6.26 -13.08 -3.73
N ILE A 36 5.27 -12.19 -3.56
CA ILE A 36 5.42 -10.86 -2.97
C ILE A 36 4.44 -10.70 -1.81
N VAL A 37 4.68 -9.75 -0.90
CA VAL A 37 3.70 -9.45 0.16
C VAL A 37 2.43 -8.87 -0.45
N GLY A 38 1.30 -9.51 -0.21
CA GLY A 38 -0.02 -8.95 -0.48
C GLY A 38 -0.56 -8.19 0.72
N SER A 39 -1.24 -7.06 0.52
CA SER A 39 -1.82 -6.34 1.64
C SER A 39 -3.19 -5.72 1.34
N PHE A 40 -3.96 -5.49 2.41
CA PHE A 40 -5.26 -4.82 2.32
C PHE A 40 -5.54 -3.96 3.55
N PRO A 41 -6.34 -2.87 3.42
CA PRO A 41 -6.85 -2.13 4.57
C PRO A 41 -7.92 -2.93 5.32
N ALA A 42 -7.83 -3.06 6.64
CA ALA A 42 -8.87 -3.70 7.45
C ALA A 42 -10.25 -3.09 7.19
N LEU A 43 -10.31 -1.79 6.94
CA LEU A 43 -11.53 -1.05 6.61
C LEU A 43 -12.19 -1.45 5.26
N ASN A 44 -11.54 -2.25 4.42
CA ASN A 44 -12.18 -2.81 3.22
C ASN A 44 -13.15 -3.95 3.56
N ALA A 45 -12.90 -4.69 4.62
CA ALA A 45 -13.81 -5.72 5.11
C ALA A 45 -15.03 -5.04 5.77
N ARG A 46 -16.18 -5.13 5.13
CA ARG A 46 -17.43 -4.49 5.56
C ARG A 46 -18.60 -5.45 5.39
N PRO A 47 -19.42 -5.68 6.45
CA PRO A 47 -19.24 -5.15 7.81
C PRO A 47 -18.00 -5.69 8.53
N ALA A 48 -17.78 -5.32 9.81
CA ALA A 48 -16.54 -5.64 10.53
C ALA A 48 -16.26 -7.15 10.63
N GLU A 49 -17.32 -7.94 10.77
CA GLU A 49 -17.29 -9.40 10.87
C GLU A 49 -16.75 -10.10 9.60
N GLU A 50 -16.69 -9.40 8.46
CA GLU A 50 -16.06 -9.92 7.25
C GLU A 50 -14.54 -10.04 7.39
N LEU A 51 -13.91 -9.28 8.32
CA LEU A 51 -12.45 -9.32 8.49
C LEU A 51 -11.96 -10.72 8.88
N GLU A 52 -12.66 -11.39 9.80
CA GLU A 52 -12.36 -12.77 10.18
C GLU A 52 -12.47 -13.74 9.00
N LYS A 53 -13.55 -13.63 8.21
CA LYS A 53 -13.76 -14.49 7.03
C LYS A 53 -12.67 -14.29 6.00
N TRP A 54 -12.20 -13.03 5.84
CA TRP A 54 -11.09 -12.74 4.94
C TRP A 54 -9.79 -13.40 5.44
N PHE A 55 -9.49 -13.32 6.75
CA PHE A 55 -8.32 -13.99 7.31
C PHE A 55 -8.38 -15.50 7.14
N GLN A 56 -9.52 -16.13 7.46
CA GLN A 56 -9.72 -17.56 7.26
C GLN A 56 -9.49 -17.97 5.82
N ARG A 57 -10.07 -17.24 4.87
CA ARG A 57 -9.93 -17.52 3.44
C ARG A 57 -8.48 -17.33 2.96
N ILE A 58 -7.85 -16.19 3.30
CA ILE A 58 -6.48 -15.90 2.88
C ILE A 58 -5.54 -16.97 3.44
N SER A 59 -5.58 -17.25 4.74
CA SER A 59 -4.72 -18.23 5.37
C SER A 59 -4.89 -19.62 4.74
N ALA A 60 -6.13 -20.10 4.58
CA ALA A 60 -6.41 -21.41 3.98
C ALA A 60 -5.86 -21.53 2.54
N GLU A 61 -6.01 -20.46 1.73
CA GLU A 61 -5.52 -20.45 0.35
C GLU A 61 -3.98 -20.40 0.27
N LEU A 62 -3.32 -19.66 1.18
CA LEU A 62 -1.87 -19.56 1.23
C LEU A 62 -1.23 -20.84 1.78
N ASP A 63 -1.82 -21.45 2.83
CA ASP A 63 -1.38 -22.73 3.39
C ASP A 63 -1.49 -23.86 2.35
N LYS A 64 -2.63 -23.90 1.64
CA LYS A 64 -2.80 -24.85 0.54
C LYS A 64 -1.76 -24.68 -0.54
N HIS A 65 -1.54 -23.42 -0.99
CA HIS A 65 -0.54 -23.15 -2.02
C HIS A 65 0.86 -23.58 -1.59
N THR A 66 1.27 -23.24 -0.37
CA THR A 66 2.58 -23.58 0.19
C THR A 66 2.77 -25.09 0.27
N LYS A 67 1.72 -25.83 0.69
CA LYS A 67 1.74 -27.30 0.73
C LYS A 67 1.87 -27.93 -0.66
N ASP A 68 1.15 -27.37 -1.64
CA ASP A 68 1.12 -27.88 -3.02
C ASP A 68 2.39 -27.48 -3.81
N ASN A 69 3.09 -26.41 -3.37
CA ASN A 69 4.27 -25.83 -4.03
C ASN A 69 5.41 -25.57 -3.02
N PRO A 70 6.05 -26.60 -2.46
CA PRO A 70 7.05 -26.44 -1.40
C PRO A 70 8.30 -25.67 -1.87
N ASP A 71 8.63 -25.70 -3.16
CA ASP A 71 9.76 -24.99 -3.76
C ASP A 71 9.44 -23.50 -4.08
N SER A 72 8.17 -23.11 -3.97
CA SER A 72 7.67 -21.75 -4.20
C SER A 72 6.54 -21.45 -3.23
N PRO A 73 6.81 -21.36 -1.92
CA PRO A 73 5.80 -21.11 -0.91
C PRO A 73 5.16 -19.73 -1.11
N ALA A 74 3.94 -19.58 -0.62
CA ALA A 74 3.28 -18.27 -0.62
C ALA A 74 4.04 -17.30 0.30
N ALA A 75 4.18 -16.05 -0.16
CA ALA A 75 4.68 -14.96 0.68
C ALA A 75 3.66 -14.61 1.79
N PRO A 76 4.08 -13.98 2.91
CA PRO A 76 3.16 -13.54 3.94
C PRO A 76 2.26 -12.42 3.45
N PHE A 77 1.10 -12.25 4.09
CA PHE A 77 0.24 -11.09 3.86
C PHE A 77 0.38 -10.04 4.98
N ALA A 78 -0.05 -8.82 4.68
CA ALA A 78 -0.09 -7.72 5.63
C ALA A 78 -1.48 -7.09 5.69
N VAL A 79 -1.80 -6.47 6.85
CA VAL A 79 -3.06 -5.75 7.07
C VAL A 79 -2.77 -4.32 7.45
N ASN A 80 -3.38 -3.37 6.75
CA ASN A 80 -3.24 -1.97 7.07
C ASN A 80 -4.31 -1.53 8.08
N GLN A 81 -3.84 -0.87 9.14
CA GLN A 81 -4.65 -0.25 10.19
C GLN A 81 -4.55 1.28 10.08
N ILE A 82 -5.69 1.92 9.85
CA ILE A 82 -5.80 3.39 9.88
C ILE A 82 -5.90 3.85 11.32
N CYS A 83 -4.80 4.35 11.86
CA CYS A 83 -4.71 4.78 13.26
C CYS A 83 -5.15 6.24 13.42
N HIS A 84 -6.45 6.49 13.32
CA HIS A 84 -7.06 7.80 13.47
C HIS A 84 -8.25 7.74 14.42
N LYS A 85 -8.49 8.85 15.16
CA LYS A 85 -9.58 8.95 16.16
C LYS A 85 -10.99 8.72 15.60
N SER A 86 -11.17 8.90 14.29
CA SER A 86 -12.44 8.64 13.61
C SER A 86 -12.60 7.18 13.16
N ASN A 87 -11.58 6.34 13.29
CA ASN A 87 -11.70 4.91 13.04
C ASN A 87 -12.18 4.23 14.33
N ASP A 88 -13.49 4.04 14.42
CA ASP A 88 -14.18 3.40 15.56
C ASP A 88 -14.01 1.88 15.62
N ARG A 89 -13.40 1.28 14.58
CA ARG A 89 -13.11 -0.16 14.48
C ARG A 89 -11.68 -0.54 14.88
N LEU A 90 -10.81 0.44 15.12
CA LEU A 90 -9.36 0.16 15.25
C LEU A 90 -9.04 -0.88 16.33
N GLU A 91 -9.64 -0.76 17.53
CA GLU A 91 -9.41 -1.68 18.63
C GLU A 91 -9.88 -3.10 18.27
N HIS A 92 -11.12 -3.23 17.79
CA HIS A 92 -11.68 -4.50 17.32
C HIS A 92 -10.83 -5.13 16.22
N ASP A 93 -10.46 -4.36 15.17
CA ASP A 93 -9.69 -4.89 14.05
C ASP A 93 -8.28 -5.33 14.48
N VAL A 94 -7.68 -4.66 15.48
CA VAL A 94 -6.40 -5.08 16.07
C VAL A 94 -6.55 -6.37 16.88
N GLU A 95 -7.63 -6.51 17.69
CA GLU A 95 -7.91 -7.75 18.43
C GLU A 95 -8.04 -8.94 17.48
N VAL A 96 -8.77 -8.77 16.38
CA VAL A 96 -8.90 -9.83 15.35
C VAL A 96 -7.55 -10.14 14.70
N CYS A 97 -6.69 -9.13 14.43
CA CYS A 97 -5.34 -9.37 13.94
C CYS A 97 -4.48 -10.18 14.92
N VAL A 98 -4.62 -9.94 16.23
CA VAL A 98 -3.92 -10.71 17.28
C VAL A 98 -4.42 -12.15 17.32
N GLU A 99 -5.74 -12.38 17.29
CA GLU A 99 -6.34 -13.71 17.29
C GLU A 99 -5.84 -14.56 16.12
N TYR A 100 -5.82 -13.99 14.92
CA TYR A 100 -5.36 -14.67 13.69
C TYR A 100 -3.84 -14.59 13.48
N LYS A 101 -3.09 -13.99 14.40
CA LYS A 101 -1.63 -13.85 14.34
C LYS A 101 -1.16 -13.33 12.99
N VAL A 102 -1.77 -12.25 12.50
CA VAL A 102 -1.42 -11.65 11.22
C VAL A 102 0.08 -11.33 11.19
N PRO A 103 0.85 -11.83 10.22
CA PRO A 103 2.32 -11.77 10.28
C PRO A 103 2.89 -10.34 10.23
N MET A 104 2.21 -9.44 9.51
CA MET A 104 2.65 -8.04 9.35
C MET A 104 1.46 -7.08 9.44
N ILE A 105 1.63 -6.04 10.23
CA ILE A 105 0.69 -4.91 10.26
C ILE A 105 1.36 -3.68 9.67
N ILE A 106 0.61 -2.93 8.86
CA ILE A 106 0.99 -1.62 8.34
C ILE A 106 0.14 -0.58 9.05
N THR A 107 0.74 0.33 9.81
CA THR A 107 0.00 1.42 10.46
C THR A 107 0.13 2.71 9.66
N SER A 108 -0.99 3.44 9.50
CA SER A 108 -1.04 4.70 8.76
C SER A 108 -1.56 5.83 9.64
N LEU A 109 -1.12 7.07 9.39
CA LEU A 109 -1.42 8.34 10.07
C LEU A 109 -0.77 8.47 11.44
N ARG A 110 -0.87 7.46 12.30
CA ARG A 110 -0.18 7.37 13.60
C ARG A 110 0.35 5.97 13.80
N ALA A 111 1.43 5.83 14.56
CA ALA A 111 1.96 4.56 15.05
C ALA A 111 1.66 4.46 16.56
N PRO A 112 0.43 4.13 16.98
CA PRO A 112 0.12 4.09 18.40
C PRO A 112 0.76 2.87 19.05
N LYS A 113 1.46 3.10 20.17
CA LYS A 113 2.18 2.06 20.91
C LYS A 113 1.31 0.85 21.24
N PHE A 114 0.03 1.03 21.54
CA PHE A 114 -0.86 -0.08 21.87
C PHE A 114 -1.02 -1.08 20.71
N VAL A 115 -1.03 -0.61 19.45
CA VAL A 115 -1.06 -1.49 18.27
C VAL A 115 0.25 -2.26 18.17
N VAL A 116 1.39 -1.56 18.32
CA VAL A 116 2.71 -2.19 18.27
C VAL A 116 2.84 -3.27 19.36
N ASP A 117 2.51 -2.95 20.61
CA ASP A 117 2.57 -3.89 21.73
C ASP A 117 1.66 -5.12 21.50
N ALA A 118 0.45 -4.90 20.98
CA ALA A 118 -0.48 -5.99 20.66
C ALA A 118 0.07 -6.95 19.61
N ILE A 119 0.64 -6.41 18.53
CA ILE A 119 1.22 -7.22 17.45
C ILE A 119 2.49 -7.94 17.89
N HIS A 120 3.36 -7.28 18.65
CA HIS A 120 4.55 -7.89 19.21
C HIS A 120 4.24 -9.03 20.20
N SER A 121 3.07 -9.00 20.86
CA SER A 121 2.70 -10.02 21.86
C SER A 121 2.68 -11.46 21.30
N TYR A 122 2.48 -11.63 20.00
CA TYR A 122 2.52 -12.93 19.33
C TYR A 122 3.67 -13.09 18.32
N GLY A 123 4.58 -12.11 18.23
CA GLY A 123 5.74 -12.12 17.34
C GLY A 123 5.48 -11.61 15.93
N GLY A 124 4.37 -10.93 15.68
CA GLY A 124 4.12 -10.18 14.44
C GLY A 124 5.01 -8.94 14.34
N VAL A 125 5.06 -8.33 13.15
CA VAL A 125 5.87 -7.13 12.88
C VAL A 125 5.01 -5.95 12.47
N VAL A 126 5.46 -4.72 12.76
CA VAL A 126 4.76 -3.48 12.43
C VAL A 126 5.63 -2.59 11.56
N MET A 127 5.15 -2.26 10.35
CA MET A 127 5.70 -1.20 9.53
C MET A 127 4.80 0.04 9.57
N HIS A 128 5.39 1.24 9.50
CA HIS A 128 4.62 2.48 9.59
C HIS A 128 4.85 3.41 8.40
N ASP A 129 3.76 3.96 7.85
CA ASP A 129 3.77 4.94 6.77
C ASP A 129 4.28 6.30 7.25
N VAL A 130 5.33 6.83 6.64
CA VAL A 130 5.90 8.14 6.97
C VAL A 130 6.15 8.98 5.72
N ILE A 131 6.03 10.30 5.85
CA ILE A 131 6.23 11.26 4.75
C ILE A 131 7.34 12.28 5.03
N ASN A 132 7.97 12.22 6.20
CA ASN A 132 9.06 13.11 6.63
C ASN A 132 9.81 12.56 7.84
N ILE A 133 10.96 13.16 8.16
CA ILE A 133 11.84 12.77 9.25
C ILE A 133 11.17 12.80 10.61
N ARG A 134 10.34 13.81 10.90
CA ARG A 134 9.63 13.90 12.18
C ARG A 134 8.70 12.71 12.40
N HIS A 135 7.98 12.29 11.34
CA HIS A 135 7.11 11.12 11.41
C HIS A 135 7.92 9.84 11.56
N ALA A 136 9.06 9.72 10.84
CA ALA A 136 9.95 8.57 10.94
C ALA A 136 10.46 8.38 12.37
N LYS A 137 11.05 9.42 12.98
CA LYS A 137 11.53 9.36 14.37
C LYS A 137 10.43 9.00 15.34
N LYS A 138 9.25 9.61 15.20
CA LYS A 138 8.10 9.28 16.06
C LYS A 138 7.65 7.83 15.93
N ALA A 139 7.62 7.28 14.72
CA ALA A 139 7.25 5.87 14.51
C ALA A 139 8.23 4.91 15.19
N ILE A 140 9.52 5.22 15.10
CA ILE A 140 10.59 4.45 15.78
C ILE A 140 10.43 4.53 17.30
N ASP A 141 10.20 5.73 17.85
CA ASP A 141 9.99 5.95 19.28
C ASP A 141 8.76 5.18 19.81
N GLU A 142 7.73 4.98 19.00
CA GLU A 142 6.54 4.17 19.32
C GLU A 142 6.75 2.67 19.12
N GLY A 143 7.92 2.24 18.59
CA GLY A 143 8.34 0.85 18.48
C GLY A 143 8.04 0.18 17.14
N ALA A 144 7.78 0.92 16.06
CA ALA A 144 7.65 0.33 14.72
C ALA A 144 8.95 -0.39 14.30
N ASP A 145 8.82 -1.60 13.76
CA ASP A 145 9.94 -2.44 13.31
C ASP A 145 10.56 -1.97 12.00
N GLY A 146 9.78 -1.27 11.18
CA GLY A 146 10.20 -0.77 9.88
C GLY A 146 9.40 0.45 9.44
N LEU A 147 9.91 1.15 8.44
CA LEU A 147 9.30 2.36 7.88
C LEU A 147 8.89 2.15 6.43
N ILE A 148 7.75 2.73 6.07
CA ILE A 148 7.31 2.86 4.68
C ILE A 148 7.43 4.34 4.31
N LEU A 149 8.40 4.70 3.48
CA LEU A 149 8.63 6.08 3.06
C LEU A 149 7.70 6.41 1.89
N VAL A 150 6.63 7.15 2.18
CA VAL A 150 5.63 7.54 1.16
C VAL A 150 6.04 8.87 0.54
N CYS A 151 6.82 8.77 -0.54
CA CYS A 151 7.47 9.89 -1.20
C CYS A 151 6.60 10.54 -2.28
N ALA A 152 7.14 11.60 -2.89
CA ALA A 152 6.55 12.23 -4.06
C ALA A 152 6.26 11.18 -5.16
N GLY A 153 5.09 11.31 -5.79
CA GLY A 153 4.63 10.42 -6.84
C GLY A 153 3.97 9.11 -6.36
N ALA A 154 3.84 8.88 -5.06
CA ALA A 154 3.01 7.78 -4.56
C ALA A 154 1.52 8.08 -4.79
N GLY A 155 0.72 7.06 -5.15
CA GLY A 155 -0.73 7.19 -5.33
C GLY A 155 -1.48 7.30 -4.00
N GLY A 156 -2.64 7.96 -4.01
CA GLY A 156 -3.38 8.25 -2.78
C GLY A 156 -2.63 9.24 -1.88
N HIS A 157 -2.82 9.15 -0.56
CA HIS A 157 -2.13 10.03 0.38
C HIS A 157 -0.61 9.91 0.25
N ALA A 158 0.07 11.03 0.02
CA ALA A 158 1.50 11.04 -0.28
C ALA A 158 2.20 12.28 0.29
N GLY A 159 3.50 12.12 0.55
CA GLY A 159 4.39 13.24 0.81
C GLY A 159 4.87 13.92 -0.48
N THR A 160 5.61 15.00 -0.30
CA THR A 160 6.18 15.81 -1.40
C THR A 160 7.70 15.65 -1.50
N LEU A 161 8.32 14.94 -0.55
CA LEU A 161 9.77 14.76 -0.54
C LEU A 161 10.20 13.76 -1.62
N SER A 162 11.30 14.09 -2.28
CA SER A 162 11.97 13.18 -3.22
C SER A 162 12.41 11.91 -2.49
N PRO A 163 12.25 10.71 -3.11
CA PRO A 163 12.76 9.48 -2.54
C PRO A 163 14.28 9.52 -2.30
N PHE A 164 15.05 10.15 -3.19
CA PHE A 164 16.50 10.33 -3.03
C PHE A 164 16.87 11.10 -1.76
N ALA A 165 16.09 12.13 -1.40
CA ALA A 165 16.34 12.91 -0.20
C ALA A 165 15.89 12.15 1.05
N LEU A 166 14.64 11.68 1.08
CA LEU A 166 14.05 11.11 2.29
C LEU A 166 14.73 9.80 2.70
N VAL A 167 15.08 8.91 1.76
CA VAL A 167 15.79 7.66 2.09
C VAL A 167 17.16 7.97 2.68
N SER A 168 17.93 8.87 2.06
CA SER A 168 19.26 9.27 2.54
C SER A 168 19.20 9.82 3.96
N GLU A 169 18.29 10.76 4.23
CA GLU A 169 18.15 11.38 5.55
C GLU A 169 17.67 10.38 6.63
N VAL A 170 16.75 9.45 6.27
CA VAL A 170 16.28 8.43 7.22
C VAL A 170 17.41 7.45 7.56
N ARG A 171 18.24 7.07 6.60
CA ARG A 171 19.40 6.18 6.82
C ARG A 171 20.48 6.76 7.73
N GLU A 172 20.51 8.07 7.95
CA GLU A 172 21.43 8.68 8.93
C GLU A 172 21.15 8.26 10.38
N PHE A 173 19.94 7.81 10.70
CA PHE A 173 19.55 7.45 12.07
C PHE A 173 18.76 6.15 12.19
N PHE A 174 18.46 5.45 11.10
CA PHE A 174 17.67 4.22 11.12
C PHE A 174 18.26 3.14 10.22
N ASP A 175 18.77 2.07 10.82
CA ASP A 175 19.31 0.90 10.13
C ASP A 175 18.27 -0.22 9.90
N GLY A 176 17.06 -0.04 10.44
CA GLY A 176 15.96 -0.98 10.30
C GLY A 176 15.39 -1.05 8.87
N PRO A 177 14.41 -1.92 8.64
CA PRO A 177 13.82 -2.13 7.31
C PRO A 177 13.11 -0.89 6.78
N ILE A 178 13.38 -0.54 5.52
CA ILE A 178 12.72 0.54 4.78
C ILE A 178 12.06 -0.02 3.53
N ALA A 179 10.75 0.25 3.37
CA ALA A 179 10.03 0.09 2.11
C ALA A 179 9.85 1.47 1.46
N LEU A 180 10.22 1.60 0.19
CA LEU A 180 10.09 2.85 -0.56
C LEU A 180 8.83 2.86 -1.41
N SER A 181 8.00 3.88 -1.27
CA SER A 181 6.83 4.16 -2.09
C SER A 181 6.99 5.45 -2.89
N GLY A 182 6.55 5.43 -4.12
CA GLY A 182 6.53 6.57 -5.04
C GLY A 182 7.04 6.22 -6.41
N SER A 183 6.16 6.28 -7.42
CA SER A 183 6.47 6.07 -8.85
C SER A 183 7.09 4.71 -9.20
N ILE A 184 6.90 3.68 -8.37
CA ILE A 184 7.43 2.34 -8.60
C ILE A 184 6.37 1.47 -9.25
N SER A 185 6.65 0.94 -10.46
CA SER A 185 5.75 0.11 -11.26
C SER A 185 6.45 -0.95 -12.11
N GLN A 186 7.79 -0.96 -12.11
CA GLN A 186 8.63 -1.87 -12.90
C GLN A 186 9.73 -2.48 -12.02
N GLY A 187 10.27 -3.63 -12.43
CA GLY A 187 11.36 -4.30 -11.71
C GLY A 187 12.65 -3.48 -11.64
N SER A 188 12.93 -2.68 -12.66
CA SER A 188 14.07 -1.73 -12.66
C SER A 188 13.92 -0.66 -11.56
N SER A 189 12.68 -0.20 -11.29
CA SER A 189 12.41 0.76 -10.20
C SER A 189 12.55 0.11 -8.82
N VAL A 190 12.28 -1.19 -8.70
CA VAL A 190 12.54 -1.95 -7.45
C VAL A 190 14.03 -2.00 -7.15
N LEU A 191 14.86 -2.31 -8.16
CA LEU A 191 16.33 -2.28 -8.01
C LEU A 191 16.83 -0.86 -7.67
N SER A 192 16.25 0.17 -8.29
CA SER A 192 16.58 1.57 -7.98
C SER A 192 16.27 1.93 -6.52
N ALA A 193 15.15 1.44 -5.97
CA ALA A 193 14.84 1.64 -4.56
C ALA A 193 15.91 1.02 -3.64
N GLN A 194 16.38 -0.17 -3.95
CA GLN A 194 17.48 -0.80 -3.21
C GLN A 194 18.80 -0.04 -3.37
N ALA A 195 19.11 0.44 -4.57
CA ALA A 195 20.32 1.23 -4.82
C ALA A 195 20.32 2.57 -4.03
N MET A 196 19.14 3.11 -3.74
CA MET A 196 18.99 4.29 -2.85
C MET A 196 19.13 3.96 -1.37
N GLY A 197 19.10 2.69 -0.97
CA GLY A 197 19.19 2.26 0.42
C GLY A 197 17.90 1.74 1.04
N ALA A 198 16.80 1.60 0.28
CA ALA A 198 15.61 0.90 0.76
C ALA A 198 15.80 -0.63 0.68
N ASP A 199 15.15 -1.37 1.58
CA ASP A 199 15.17 -2.84 1.55
C ASP A 199 14.10 -3.39 0.61
N PHE A 200 12.95 -2.71 0.53
CA PHE A 200 11.77 -3.14 -0.23
C PHE A 200 11.19 -1.99 -1.06
N ALA A 201 10.49 -2.34 -2.13
CA ALA A 201 9.61 -1.44 -2.86
C ALA A 201 8.15 -1.62 -2.40
N TYR A 202 7.42 -0.52 -2.24
CA TYR A 202 6.00 -0.50 -1.87
C TYR A 202 5.18 -0.05 -3.07
N VAL A 203 4.44 -0.98 -3.68
CA VAL A 203 3.87 -0.82 -5.01
C VAL A 203 2.35 -0.86 -4.98
N GLY A 204 1.71 0.24 -5.36
CA GLY A 204 0.24 0.35 -5.39
C GLY A 204 -0.35 0.31 -6.79
N THR A 205 -0.21 1.40 -7.55
CA THR A 205 -0.91 1.66 -8.82
C THR A 205 -0.77 0.53 -9.84
N ARG A 206 0.39 -0.12 -9.93
CA ARG A 206 0.60 -1.26 -10.84
C ARG A 206 -0.40 -2.39 -10.57
N PHE A 207 -0.73 -2.65 -9.32
CA PHE A 207 -1.64 -3.71 -8.93
C PHE A 207 -3.13 -3.35 -9.03
N ILE A 208 -3.50 -2.06 -9.14
CA ILE A 208 -4.87 -1.66 -9.48
C ILE A 208 -5.21 -2.15 -10.89
N ALA A 209 -4.26 -2.05 -11.84
CA ALA A 209 -4.41 -2.55 -13.19
C ALA A 209 -4.03 -4.04 -13.28
N THR A 210 -4.77 -4.89 -12.55
CA THR A 210 -4.68 -6.37 -12.60
C THR A 210 -6.07 -6.98 -12.60
N GLN A 211 -6.18 -8.24 -13.04
CA GLN A 211 -7.48 -8.92 -13.13
C GLN A 211 -8.10 -9.13 -11.75
N GLU A 212 -7.29 -9.43 -10.72
CA GLU A 212 -7.73 -9.75 -9.37
C GLU A 212 -8.06 -8.52 -8.53
N ALA A 213 -7.69 -7.32 -8.97
CA ALA A 213 -8.01 -6.07 -8.28
C ALA A 213 -9.52 -5.78 -8.35
N ASN A 214 -10.12 -5.44 -7.20
CA ASN A 214 -11.52 -5.02 -7.11
C ASN A 214 -11.67 -3.55 -7.57
N ALA A 215 -11.17 -3.24 -8.76
CA ALA A 215 -11.31 -1.95 -9.41
C ALA A 215 -12.24 -2.07 -10.63
N SER A 216 -13.03 -1.03 -10.91
CA SER A 216 -13.86 -1.02 -12.10
C SER A 216 -13.01 -1.07 -13.36
N GLU A 217 -13.54 -1.65 -14.44
CA GLU A 217 -12.83 -1.68 -15.74
C GLU A 217 -12.48 -0.27 -16.22
N GLY A 218 -13.36 0.73 -15.98
CA GLY A 218 -13.06 2.13 -16.29
C GLY A 218 -11.86 2.69 -15.52
N TYR A 219 -11.64 2.26 -14.28
CA TYR A 219 -10.47 2.66 -13.51
C TYR A 219 -9.19 2.01 -14.06
N LYS A 220 -9.23 0.69 -14.31
CA LYS A 220 -8.09 -0.05 -14.90
C LYS A 220 -7.72 0.53 -16.26
N GLN A 221 -8.72 0.79 -17.12
CA GLN A 221 -8.50 1.38 -18.44
C GLN A 221 -7.91 2.79 -18.36
N MET A 222 -8.42 3.64 -17.45
CA MET A 222 -7.88 4.99 -17.27
C MET A 222 -6.41 4.97 -16.81
N ILE A 223 -6.03 4.00 -15.96
CA ILE A 223 -4.61 3.79 -15.59
C ILE A 223 -3.77 3.47 -16.82
N VAL A 224 -4.24 2.56 -17.68
CA VAL A 224 -3.51 2.11 -18.89
C VAL A 224 -3.34 3.23 -19.92
N GLU A 225 -4.30 4.14 -20.01
CA GLU A 225 -4.34 5.25 -20.97
C GLU A 225 -3.63 6.52 -20.48
N SER A 226 -3.32 6.62 -19.18
CA SER A 226 -2.76 7.84 -18.58
C SER A 226 -1.24 7.83 -18.50
N ALA A 227 -0.68 9.03 -18.31
CA ALA A 227 0.75 9.28 -18.12
C ALA A 227 1.00 10.02 -16.79
N ALA A 228 2.26 10.26 -16.44
CA ALA A 228 2.64 10.94 -15.21
C ALA A 228 2.04 12.36 -15.09
N ASP A 229 1.89 13.06 -16.22
CA ASP A 229 1.31 14.41 -16.27
C ASP A 229 -0.20 14.43 -15.99
N ASP A 230 -0.87 13.27 -16.06
CA ASP A 230 -2.28 13.12 -15.69
C ASP A 230 -2.49 12.94 -14.18
N ILE A 231 -1.42 12.98 -13.38
CA ILE A 231 -1.49 12.91 -11.94
C ILE A 231 -1.47 14.30 -11.33
N MET A 232 -2.46 14.57 -10.48
CA MET A 232 -2.56 15.82 -9.72
C MET A 232 -2.41 15.57 -8.23
N TYR A 233 -1.86 16.55 -7.50
CA TYR A 233 -1.68 16.51 -6.06
C TYR A 233 -2.65 17.50 -5.39
N SER A 234 -3.58 17.00 -4.57
CA SER A 234 -4.62 17.82 -3.97
C SER A 234 -5.07 17.29 -2.60
N SER A 235 -5.52 18.18 -1.71
CA SER A 235 -6.18 17.83 -0.44
C SER A 235 -7.71 17.87 -0.52
N THR A 236 -8.27 18.29 -1.65
CA THR A 236 -9.71 18.56 -1.83
C THR A 236 -10.60 17.37 -1.41
N PHE A 237 -10.17 16.16 -1.73
CA PHE A 237 -11.05 14.99 -1.65
C PHE A 237 -11.10 14.34 -0.27
N THR A 238 -10.04 14.52 0.55
CA THR A 238 -9.88 13.80 1.82
C THR A 238 -9.46 14.67 2.98
N GLY A 239 -9.20 15.96 2.75
CA GLY A 239 -8.53 16.82 3.72
C GLY A 239 -7.02 16.53 3.89
N VAL A 240 -6.52 15.43 3.29
CA VAL A 240 -5.10 15.06 3.25
C VAL A 240 -4.62 15.11 1.82
N HIS A 241 -3.44 15.68 1.61
CA HIS A 241 -2.85 15.73 0.28
C HIS A 241 -2.57 14.33 -0.27
N GLY A 242 -2.94 14.13 -1.53
CA GLY A 242 -2.74 12.88 -2.24
C GLY A 242 -2.72 13.06 -3.75
N ASN A 243 -2.29 12.01 -4.44
CA ASN A 243 -2.21 11.97 -5.89
C ASN A 243 -3.44 11.27 -6.49
N TYR A 244 -4.06 11.93 -7.47
CA TYR A 244 -5.28 11.52 -8.13
C TYR A 244 -5.15 11.64 -9.66
N LEU A 245 -5.94 10.84 -10.38
CA LEU A 245 -6.06 10.88 -11.83
C LEU A 245 -6.89 12.10 -12.27
N LYS A 246 -6.29 13.07 -12.93
CA LYS A 246 -6.97 14.23 -13.52
C LYS A 246 -8.18 13.85 -14.39
N PRO A 247 -8.06 12.85 -15.31
CA PRO A 247 -9.21 12.44 -16.11
C PRO A 247 -10.42 11.96 -15.27
N SER A 248 -10.19 11.35 -14.10
CA SER A 248 -11.29 10.95 -13.22
C SER A 248 -11.98 12.15 -12.57
N VAL A 249 -11.20 13.19 -12.21
CA VAL A 249 -11.71 14.46 -11.68
C VAL A 249 -12.57 15.18 -12.72
N VAL A 250 -12.09 15.27 -13.96
CA VAL A 250 -12.85 15.85 -15.08
C VAL A 250 -14.14 15.05 -15.34
N LYS A 251 -14.06 13.72 -15.35
CA LYS A 251 -15.22 12.84 -15.52
C LYS A 251 -16.27 13.01 -14.42
N ALA A 252 -15.84 13.35 -13.20
CA ALA A 252 -16.72 13.67 -12.08
C ALA A 252 -17.36 15.08 -12.18
N GLY A 253 -17.03 15.84 -13.22
CA GLY A 253 -17.58 17.20 -13.47
C GLY A 253 -16.84 18.30 -12.71
N LEU A 254 -15.62 18.05 -12.23
CA LEU A 254 -14.80 19.02 -11.53
C LEU A 254 -13.68 19.55 -12.44
N ASP A 255 -13.24 20.79 -12.19
CA ASP A 255 -12.09 21.40 -12.86
C ASP A 255 -10.81 21.14 -12.03
N PRO A 256 -9.85 20.34 -12.53
CA PRO A 256 -8.62 20.04 -11.81
C PRO A 256 -7.78 21.27 -11.45
N ASP A 257 -7.91 22.37 -12.20
CA ASP A 257 -7.13 23.59 -12.03
C ASP A 257 -7.81 24.56 -11.05
N ASN A 258 -9.08 24.34 -10.70
CA ASN A 258 -9.89 25.19 -9.81
C ASN A 258 -10.57 24.42 -8.68
N LEU A 259 -9.85 23.50 -8.03
CA LEU A 259 -10.40 22.75 -6.91
C LEU A 259 -10.35 23.54 -5.60
N PRO A 260 -11.40 23.45 -4.76
CA PRO A 260 -11.37 24.03 -3.42
C PRO A 260 -10.31 23.34 -2.54
N VAL A 261 -9.66 24.10 -1.66
CA VAL A 261 -8.74 23.52 -0.68
C VAL A 261 -9.55 23.07 0.54
N SER A 262 -9.53 21.78 0.84
CA SER A 262 -10.13 21.21 2.06
C SER A 262 -9.15 21.22 3.24
N GLY A 263 -9.69 21.42 4.45
CA GLY A 263 -8.89 21.43 5.68
C GLY A 263 -8.69 20.05 6.29
N LYS A 264 -7.73 19.94 7.22
CA LYS A 264 -7.43 18.69 7.94
C LYS A 264 -8.59 18.17 8.83
N ASP A 265 -9.55 19.01 9.14
CA ASP A 265 -10.70 18.68 10.00
C ASP A 265 -11.77 17.87 9.26
N ASP A 266 -11.65 17.73 7.92
CA ASP A 266 -12.60 16.99 7.08
C ASP A 266 -12.31 15.47 7.01
N MET A 267 -11.23 15.00 7.66
CA MET A 267 -10.90 13.56 7.68
C MET A 267 -11.88 12.75 8.50
N ASN A 268 -12.54 11.77 7.89
CA ASN A 268 -13.43 10.83 8.59
C ASN A 268 -13.28 9.40 8.03
N PHE A 269 -12.84 8.48 8.90
CA PHE A 269 -12.68 7.06 8.61
C PHE A 269 -13.67 6.16 9.38
N GLY A 270 -14.73 6.74 9.98
CA GLY A 270 -15.72 6.03 10.78
C GLY A 270 -16.54 5.01 9.99
N SER A 271 -16.96 3.93 10.65
CA SER A 271 -17.79 2.85 10.11
C SER A 271 -19.23 3.29 9.82
N SER A 272 -19.72 4.29 10.56
CA SER A 272 -21.04 4.83 10.33
C SER A 272 -21.03 5.70 9.07
N GLY A 273 -21.33 5.15 7.91
CA GLY A 273 -21.41 5.80 6.60
C GLY A 273 -22.10 7.16 6.51
N SER A 274 -22.19 7.91 7.63
CA SER A 274 -22.77 9.25 7.74
C SER A 274 -21.87 10.34 7.12
N ALA A 275 -20.58 10.10 6.93
CA ALA A 275 -19.72 11.00 6.14
C ALA A 275 -20.05 10.97 4.64
N MET A 276 -20.97 10.10 4.23
CA MET A 276 -21.41 9.94 2.84
C MET A 276 -22.79 10.56 2.54
N LYS A 277 -23.31 11.45 3.37
CA LYS A 277 -24.66 12.00 3.17
C LYS A 277 -24.75 13.20 2.26
N ASP A 278 -23.64 13.75 1.79
CA ASP A 278 -23.66 14.87 0.84
C ASP A 278 -22.72 14.56 -0.35
N ASN A 279 -22.76 15.36 -1.40
CA ASN A 279 -22.07 15.19 -2.68
C ASN A 279 -20.61 14.63 -2.63
N SER A 280 -19.94 14.62 -1.47
CA SER A 280 -18.64 14.02 -1.22
C SER A 280 -18.61 12.48 -1.43
N SER A 281 -19.74 11.78 -1.20
CA SER A 281 -19.82 10.33 -1.38
C SER A 281 -19.70 9.89 -2.85
N LYS A 282 -20.15 10.71 -3.78
CA LYS A 282 -20.00 10.48 -5.22
C LYS A 282 -18.56 10.69 -5.67
N ALA A 283 -17.87 11.71 -5.09
CA ALA A 283 -16.49 12.04 -5.43
C ALA A 283 -15.54 10.85 -5.18
N TRP A 284 -15.64 10.17 -4.03
CA TRP A 284 -14.79 9.03 -3.70
C TRP A 284 -15.00 7.80 -4.57
N LYS A 285 -16.19 7.62 -5.08
CA LYS A 285 -16.52 6.49 -5.95
C LYS A 285 -15.97 6.69 -7.37
N ASP A 286 -15.86 7.94 -7.80
CA ASP A 286 -15.60 8.32 -9.19
C ASP A 286 -14.25 9.06 -9.38
N ILE A 287 -13.59 9.49 -8.28
CA ILE A 287 -12.25 10.13 -8.30
C ILE A 287 -11.21 9.12 -7.80
N TRP A 288 -10.28 8.79 -8.67
CA TRP A 288 -9.38 7.66 -8.49
C TRP A 288 -7.95 8.09 -8.16
N GLY A 289 -7.39 7.46 -7.11
CA GLY A 289 -6.00 7.66 -6.70
C GLY A 289 -5.03 6.92 -7.62
N SER A 290 -3.93 7.56 -7.99
CA SER A 290 -2.86 6.91 -8.75
C SER A 290 -1.52 7.62 -8.52
N GLY A 291 -0.43 6.87 -8.63
CA GLY A 291 0.93 7.41 -8.55
C GLY A 291 1.52 7.73 -9.91
N GLN A 292 2.59 8.53 -9.92
CA GLN A 292 3.26 9.00 -11.15
C GLN A 292 3.96 7.90 -11.95
N GLY A 293 4.16 6.69 -11.39
CA GLY A 293 4.67 5.53 -12.15
C GLY A 293 3.69 4.95 -13.17
N ILE A 294 2.52 5.55 -13.33
CA ILE A 294 1.41 5.09 -14.18
C ILE A 294 1.80 4.92 -15.64
N GLY A 295 2.63 5.80 -16.19
CA GLY A 295 2.96 5.83 -17.63
C GLY A 295 3.63 4.57 -18.19
N SER A 296 4.17 3.70 -17.34
CA SER A 296 4.72 2.40 -17.73
C SER A 296 3.69 1.26 -17.73
N ILE A 297 2.48 1.49 -17.22
CA ILE A 297 1.42 0.48 -17.13
C ILE A 297 0.63 0.47 -18.44
N LYS A 298 0.74 -0.62 -19.23
CA LYS A 298 0.16 -0.69 -20.57
C LYS A 298 -0.99 -1.71 -20.73
N ASN A 299 -1.25 -2.48 -19.69
CA ASN A 299 -2.28 -3.52 -19.66
C ASN A 299 -2.68 -3.86 -18.23
N ALA A 300 -3.75 -4.66 -18.09
CA ALA A 300 -4.26 -5.16 -16.82
C ALA A 300 -4.29 -6.72 -16.80
N PRO A 301 -3.12 -7.37 -16.78
CA PRO A 301 -2.99 -8.83 -16.78
C PRO A 301 -3.24 -9.41 -15.37
N PRO A 302 -3.21 -10.75 -15.21
CA PRO A 302 -3.15 -11.38 -13.89
C PRO A 302 -1.93 -10.90 -13.07
N VAL A 303 -2.08 -10.86 -11.74
CA VAL A 303 -1.00 -10.47 -10.80
C VAL A 303 0.27 -11.27 -11.04
N LYS A 304 0.13 -12.59 -11.29
CA LYS A 304 1.28 -13.46 -11.55
C LYS A 304 2.13 -12.95 -12.71
N GLU A 305 1.51 -12.55 -13.82
CA GLU A 305 2.23 -12.03 -14.98
C GLU A 305 2.93 -10.71 -14.67
N VAL A 306 2.29 -9.83 -13.88
CA VAL A 306 2.93 -8.58 -13.41
C VAL A 306 4.18 -8.88 -12.60
N VAL A 307 4.09 -9.80 -11.64
CA VAL A 307 5.24 -10.15 -10.79
C VAL A 307 6.33 -10.84 -11.59
N ASP A 308 5.98 -11.76 -12.49
CA ASP A 308 6.94 -12.44 -13.39
C ASP A 308 7.71 -11.41 -14.23
N GLN A 309 7.01 -10.44 -14.83
CA GLN A 309 7.63 -9.35 -15.58
C GLN A 309 8.55 -8.48 -14.69
N MET A 310 8.10 -8.11 -13.49
CA MET A 310 8.92 -7.33 -12.56
C MET A 310 10.20 -8.07 -12.15
N VAL A 311 10.12 -9.39 -11.93
CA VAL A 311 11.29 -10.23 -11.62
C VAL A 311 12.27 -10.24 -12.81
N GLU A 312 11.78 -10.42 -14.03
CA GLU A 312 12.60 -10.41 -15.24
C GLU A 312 13.30 -9.06 -15.44
N GLU A 313 12.55 -7.96 -15.34
CA GLU A 313 13.09 -6.59 -15.44
C GLU A 313 14.14 -6.30 -14.37
N TYR A 314 13.88 -6.73 -13.13
CA TYR A 314 14.80 -6.59 -12.00
C TYR A 314 16.11 -7.33 -12.24
N GLN A 315 16.04 -8.61 -12.65
CA GLN A 315 17.24 -9.41 -12.94
C GLN A 315 18.00 -8.88 -14.16
N SER A 316 17.30 -8.51 -15.22
CA SER A 316 17.92 -7.94 -16.42
C SER A 316 18.68 -6.66 -16.10
N MET A 317 18.13 -5.79 -15.24
CA MET A 317 18.79 -4.56 -14.83
C MET A 317 20.00 -4.85 -13.92
N LYS A 318 19.94 -5.83 -13.02
CA LYS A 318 21.10 -6.27 -12.22
C LYS A 318 22.25 -6.70 -13.11
N ILE A 319 21.98 -7.52 -14.13
CA ILE A 319 22.99 -7.97 -15.09
C ILE A 319 23.58 -6.78 -15.86
N LYS A 320 22.72 -5.86 -16.33
CA LYS A 320 23.13 -4.67 -17.09
C LYS A 320 24.05 -3.73 -16.29
N LEU A 321 23.80 -3.60 -15.00
CA LEU A 321 24.61 -2.77 -14.10
C LEU A 321 25.81 -3.53 -13.52
N ALA A 322 25.95 -4.83 -13.78
CA ALA A 322 26.95 -5.73 -13.20
C ALA A 322 26.96 -5.69 -11.66
N VAL A 323 25.78 -5.68 -11.03
CA VAL A 323 25.57 -5.60 -9.58
C VAL A 323 25.14 -6.96 -9.02
#